data_4a030ebb57cc38f227bb126349d7ea27
#
_entry.id   4a030ebb57cc38f227bb126349d7ea27
#
_cell.length_a   1.000
_cell.length_b   1.000
_cell.length_c   1.000
_cell.angle_alpha   90.00
_cell.angle_beta   90.00
_cell.angle_gamma   90.00
#
_symmetry.space_group_name_H-M   'P 1'
#
loop_
_entity.id
_entity.type
_entity.pdbx_description
1 polymer ?
#
loop_
_entity_poly.entity_id
_entity_poly.type
_entity_poly.pdbx_seq_one_letter_code
_entity_poly.pdbx_strand_id
1 'polypeptide(L)'
;MDFNGILFFPVTPFRPDGTVDPELFAAHVATGVDAGAGGVFPACGTGEFHALSAAEAIAVTRDAVAAVAGRVPVIAGAGGPLGHALDVARGAADAGADGLLVLPPYLVGGTQAGLIAYVEQIAAASDLPVIVYHRGTAQYSVETMRRLAENPKVVGFKDGTGDIGTTQLIVRAVAETGRDDFAFFNGLLTAELTQGAYRGIGVPLYSSAAFAMAPDIANGYYRAYAAGDEDARLALLDGFYRPLVALRDETPGFGVSLIKAGLRLSGLAVGSVRAPLVDPTPAQEARLAEILAAGRALL
;
A
#
# COMPACT_ATOMS: atom_id res chain seq x y z
N MET A 1 16.35 -4.64 0.72
CA MET A 1 15.11 -4.90 1.49
C MET A 1 14.58 -6.26 1.09
N ASP A 2 14.24 -7.09 2.05
CA ASP A 2 13.66 -8.40 1.79
C ASP A 2 12.18 -8.38 2.21
N PHE A 3 11.29 -8.59 1.26
CA PHE A 3 9.84 -8.64 1.47
C PHE A 3 9.37 -10.08 1.30
N ASN A 4 8.92 -10.68 2.38
CA ASN A 4 8.45 -12.06 2.37
C ASN A 4 7.03 -12.14 2.95
N GLY A 5 6.03 -12.20 2.07
CA GLY A 5 4.62 -12.23 2.44
C GLY A 5 3.82 -11.08 1.85
N ILE A 6 2.65 -10.83 2.44
CA ILE A 6 1.75 -9.76 2.01
C ILE A 6 2.26 -8.40 2.50
N LEU A 7 2.23 -7.40 1.62
CA LEU A 7 2.56 -6.04 2.00
C LEU A 7 1.34 -5.37 2.66
N PHE A 8 1.49 -5.06 3.93
CA PHE A 8 0.44 -4.53 4.79
C PHE A 8 0.43 -3.00 4.77
N PHE A 9 -0.72 -2.44 4.44
CA PHE A 9 -0.99 -1.01 4.45
C PHE A 9 -2.00 -0.71 5.56
N PRO A 10 -1.55 -0.40 6.79
CA PRO A 10 -2.46 -0.14 7.91
C PRO A 10 -3.30 1.10 7.69
N VAL A 11 -4.53 1.09 8.21
CA VAL A 11 -5.35 2.31 8.34
C VAL A 11 -4.78 3.19 9.44
N THR A 12 -5.03 4.50 9.36
CA THR A 12 -4.76 5.43 10.47
C THR A 12 -6.04 5.58 11.28
N PRO A 13 -6.12 5.08 12.53
CA PRO A 13 -7.28 5.27 13.39
C PRO A 13 -7.40 6.72 13.84
N PHE A 14 -8.63 7.22 13.89
CA PHE A 14 -8.93 8.57 14.40
C PHE A 14 -9.89 8.50 15.58
N ARG A 15 -9.62 9.35 16.59
CA ARG A 15 -10.53 9.59 17.71
C ARG A 15 -11.74 10.41 17.26
N PRO A 16 -12.80 10.50 18.08
CA PRO A 16 -13.98 11.31 17.73
C PRO A 16 -13.68 12.81 17.52
N ASP A 17 -12.60 13.33 18.09
CA ASP A 17 -12.14 14.71 17.88
C ASP A 17 -11.32 14.89 16.59
N GLY A 18 -11.14 13.83 15.83
CA GLY A 18 -10.40 13.81 14.57
C GLY A 18 -8.87 13.67 14.72
N THR A 19 -8.34 13.56 15.93
CA THR A 19 -6.91 13.31 16.16
C THR A 19 -6.55 11.84 15.89
N VAL A 20 -5.30 11.57 15.54
CA VAL A 20 -4.79 10.18 15.39
C VAL A 20 -4.81 9.48 16.75
N ASP A 21 -5.21 8.20 16.77
CA ASP A 21 -5.10 7.35 17.95
C ASP A 21 -3.85 6.46 17.86
N PRO A 22 -2.74 6.83 18.50
CA PRO A 22 -1.48 6.12 18.38
C PRO A 22 -1.49 4.74 19.04
N GLU A 23 -2.25 4.56 20.13
CA GLU A 23 -2.33 3.30 20.84
C GLU A 23 -3.08 2.25 20.00
N LEU A 24 -4.21 2.64 19.43
CA LEU A 24 -4.99 1.80 18.55
C LEU A 24 -4.26 1.52 17.24
N PHE A 25 -3.50 2.51 16.72
CA PHE A 25 -2.65 2.32 15.56
C PHE A 25 -1.55 1.28 15.82
N ALA A 26 -0.83 1.39 16.92
CA ALA A 26 0.21 0.45 17.29
C ALA A 26 -0.34 -0.99 17.46
N ALA A 27 -1.51 -1.13 18.10
CA ALA A 27 -2.20 -2.42 18.24
C ALA A 27 -2.60 -3.02 16.86
N HIS A 28 -3.11 -2.18 15.96
CA HIS A 28 -3.47 -2.60 14.59
C HIS A 28 -2.24 -3.06 13.81
N VAL A 29 -1.13 -2.33 13.88
CA VAL A 29 0.14 -2.71 13.24
C VAL A 29 0.67 -4.03 13.82
N ALA A 30 0.70 -4.17 15.15
CA ALA A 30 1.17 -5.38 15.80
C ALA A 30 0.35 -6.61 15.37
N THR A 31 -0.99 -6.49 15.34
CA THR A 31 -1.90 -7.56 14.86
C THR A 31 -1.59 -7.97 13.41
N GLY A 32 -1.34 -7.01 12.52
CA GLY A 32 -0.99 -7.32 11.13
C GLY A 32 0.37 -8.02 11.00
N VAL A 33 1.36 -7.62 11.79
CA VAL A 33 2.66 -8.30 11.82
C VAL A 33 2.55 -9.70 12.40
N ASP A 34 1.79 -9.89 13.48
CA ASP A 34 1.52 -11.20 14.07
C ASP A 34 0.74 -12.13 13.11
N ALA A 35 -0.08 -11.54 12.23
CA ALA A 35 -0.76 -12.26 11.16
C ALA A 35 0.15 -12.59 9.95
N GLY A 36 1.43 -12.22 9.96
CA GLY A 36 2.40 -12.59 8.94
C GLY A 36 2.57 -11.57 7.81
N ALA A 37 2.38 -10.27 8.07
CA ALA A 37 2.74 -9.23 7.12
C ALA A 37 4.22 -9.32 6.73
N GLY A 38 4.53 -9.21 5.43
CA GLY A 38 5.90 -9.23 4.89
C GLY A 38 6.57 -7.85 4.84
N GLY A 39 5.87 -6.80 5.23
CA GLY A 39 6.31 -5.42 5.32
C GLY A 39 5.14 -4.51 5.68
N VAL A 40 5.40 -3.41 6.39
CA VAL A 40 4.39 -2.46 6.86
C VAL A 40 4.58 -1.12 6.17
N PHE A 41 3.50 -0.58 5.60
CA PHE A 41 3.51 0.65 4.81
C PHE A 41 2.60 1.72 5.45
N PRO A 42 3.03 2.37 6.56
CA PRO A 42 2.24 3.40 7.25
C PRO A 42 2.13 4.67 6.43
N ALA A 43 1.12 5.49 6.73
CA ALA A 43 0.88 6.79 6.11
C ALA A 43 0.88 6.75 4.57
N CYS A 44 0.42 5.64 3.98
CA CYS A 44 0.20 5.49 2.54
C CYS A 44 -1.29 5.66 2.18
N GLY A 45 -1.71 5.22 1.00
CA GLY A 45 -3.09 5.40 0.52
C GLY A 45 -4.15 4.88 1.48
N THR A 46 -4.02 3.64 1.96
CA THR A 46 -4.94 3.03 2.94
C THR A 46 -4.89 3.75 4.30
N GLY A 47 -3.72 4.30 4.66
CA GLY A 47 -3.51 5.09 5.86
C GLY A 47 -3.97 6.56 5.75
N GLU A 48 -4.74 6.91 4.70
CA GLU A 48 -5.28 8.25 4.47
C GLU A 48 -4.20 9.33 4.32
N PHE A 49 -3.11 9.02 3.61
CA PHE A 49 -2.02 9.96 3.33
C PHE A 49 -2.51 11.36 2.92
N HIS A 50 -3.55 11.42 2.08
CA HIS A 50 -4.13 12.69 1.58
C HIS A 50 -4.70 13.59 2.67
N ALA A 51 -4.97 13.06 3.86
CA ALA A 51 -5.60 13.76 4.99
C ALA A 51 -4.65 13.92 6.19
N LEU A 52 -3.39 13.47 6.08
CA LEU A 52 -2.39 13.62 7.14
C LEU A 52 -1.52 14.85 6.90
N SER A 53 -1.25 15.62 7.97
CA SER A 53 -0.16 16.57 7.99
C SER A 53 1.21 15.84 7.98
N ALA A 54 2.29 16.54 7.64
CA ALA A 54 3.63 15.94 7.72
C ALA A 54 3.96 15.46 9.15
N ALA A 55 3.57 16.22 10.17
CA ALA A 55 3.76 15.85 11.57
C ALA A 55 3.02 14.55 11.94
N GLU A 56 1.76 14.39 11.49
CA GLU A 56 0.99 13.16 11.72
C GLU A 56 1.60 11.97 10.96
N ALA A 57 1.99 12.15 9.70
CA ALA A 57 2.63 11.09 8.91
C ALA A 57 3.94 10.59 9.55
N ILE A 58 4.76 11.51 10.08
CA ILE A 58 6.00 11.19 10.81
C ILE A 58 5.68 10.46 12.13
N ALA A 59 4.69 10.93 12.89
CA ALA A 59 4.29 10.30 14.14
C ALA A 59 3.77 8.86 13.91
N VAL A 60 2.86 8.69 12.94
CA VAL A 60 2.34 7.36 12.52
C VAL A 60 3.47 6.43 12.06
N THR A 61 4.47 6.97 11.35
CA THR A 61 5.65 6.18 10.95
C THR A 61 6.46 5.72 12.17
N ARG A 62 6.71 6.61 13.12
CA ARG A 62 7.43 6.28 14.38
C ARG A 62 6.69 5.22 15.18
N ASP A 63 5.37 5.35 15.31
CA ASP A 63 4.53 4.39 16.02
C ASP A 63 4.54 3.02 15.32
N ALA A 64 4.55 2.99 13.97
CA ALA A 64 4.70 1.76 13.20
C ALA A 64 6.07 1.09 13.45
N VAL A 65 7.16 1.86 13.41
CA VAL A 65 8.53 1.34 13.67
C VAL A 65 8.59 0.71 15.08
N ALA A 66 8.04 1.40 16.08
CA ALA A 66 8.01 0.89 17.45
C ALA A 66 7.16 -0.40 17.57
N ALA A 67 5.98 -0.45 16.94
CA ALA A 67 5.09 -1.60 16.99
C ALA A 67 5.64 -2.82 16.21
N VAL A 68 6.32 -2.57 15.09
CA VAL A 68 6.97 -3.62 14.28
C VAL A 68 8.19 -4.19 15.00
N ALA A 69 8.95 -3.36 15.72
CA ALA A 69 10.12 -3.75 16.50
C ALA A 69 11.15 -4.58 15.69
N GLY A 70 11.43 -4.18 14.45
CA GLY A 70 12.41 -4.81 13.57
C GLY A 70 12.03 -6.17 12.98
N ARG A 71 10.78 -6.63 13.16
CA ARG A 71 10.33 -7.95 12.66
C ARG A 71 10.17 -8.01 11.14
N VAL A 72 9.79 -6.90 10.53
CA VAL A 72 9.60 -6.74 9.08
C VAL A 72 9.96 -5.30 8.67
N PRO A 73 10.25 -5.02 7.38
CA PRO A 73 10.53 -3.65 6.93
C PRO A 73 9.34 -2.70 7.14
N VAL A 74 9.63 -1.45 7.53
CA VAL A 74 8.68 -0.33 7.64
C VAL A 74 8.98 0.69 6.56
N ILE A 75 8.05 0.91 5.63
CA ILE A 75 8.20 1.78 4.47
C ILE A 75 7.20 2.93 4.56
N ALA A 76 7.69 4.12 4.89
CA ALA A 76 6.83 5.30 5.06
C ALA A 76 6.34 5.88 3.72
N GLY A 77 5.08 6.33 3.67
CA GLY A 77 4.57 7.07 2.52
C GLY A 77 5.10 8.51 2.52
N ALA A 78 5.79 8.94 1.45
CA ALA A 78 6.27 10.31 1.27
C ALA A 78 5.87 10.83 -0.11
N GLY A 79 5.24 12.01 -0.22
CA GLY A 79 4.76 12.50 -1.51
C GLY A 79 3.86 13.73 -1.39
N GLY A 80 3.02 13.94 -2.41
CA GLY A 80 2.14 15.10 -2.48
C GLY A 80 2.90 16.40 -2.80
N PRO A 81 2.63 17.52 -2.10
CA PRO A 81 3.44 18.73 -2.27
C PRO A 81 4.91 18.46 -1.93
N LEU A 82 5.83 18.94 -2.76
CA LEU A 82 7.26 18.61 -2.61
C LEU A 82 7.79 18.93 -1.19
N GLY A 83 7.47 20.11 -0.63
CA GLY A 83 7.89 20.45 0.74
C GLY A 83 7.42 19.44 1.78
N HIS A 84 6.16 19.02 1.71
CA HIS A 84 5.61 17.95 2.55
C HIS A 84 6.38 16.63 2.37
N ALA A 85 6.66 16.24 1.11
CA ALA A 85 7.39 15.01 0.82
C ALA A 85 8.81 15.02 1.41
N LEU A 86 9.51 16.16 1.33
CA LEU A 86 10.86 16.32 1.89
C LEU A 86 10.87 16.28 3.43
N ASP A 87 9.88 16.91 4.07
CA ASP A 87 9.76 16.90 5.54
C ASP A 87 9.45 15.48 6.04
N VAL A 88 8.52 14.77 5.38
CA VAL A 88 8.21 13.38 5.73
C VAL A 88 9.41 12.47 5.48
N ALA A 89 10.15 12.65 4.38
CA ALA A 89 11.33 11.81 4.10
C ALA A 89 12.40 11.93 5.20
N ARG A 90 12.69 13.14 5.66
CA ARG A 90 13.63 13.39 6.79
C ARG A 90 13.09 12.80 8.10
N GLY A 91 11.83 13.12 8.43
CA GLY A 91 11.22 12.65 9.67
C GLY A 91 11.01 11.14 9.73
N ALA A 92 10.80 10.47 8.60
CA ALA A 92 10.74 9.01 8.53
C ALA A 92 12.11 8.36 8.80
N ALA A 93 13.19 8.95 8.28
CA ALA A 93 14.54 8.51 8.60
C ALA A 93 14.84 8.68 10.09
N ASP A 94 14.54 9.83 10.67
CA ASP A 94 14.70 10.10 12.12
C ASP A 94 13.82 9.18 12.97
N ALA A 95 12.69 8.73 12.45
CA ALA A 95 11.80 7.78 13.11
C ALA A 95 12.28 6.33 13.02
N GLY A 96 13.31 6.03 12.20
CA GLY A 96 13.86 4.69 12.02
C GLY A 96 13.13 3.82 10.99
N ALA A 97 12.45 4.41 10.01
CA ALA A 97 11.90 3.67 8.89
C ALA A 97 13.01 3.03 8.04
N ASP A 98 12.69 1.93 7.35
CA ASP A 98 13.63 1.21 6.49
C ASP A 98 13.63 1.71 5.04
N GLY A 99 12.63 2.51 4.65
CA GLY A 99 12.52 3.06 3.31
C GLY A 99 11.29 3.95 3.11
N LEU A 100 11.15 4.46 1.89
CA LEU A 100 10.06 5.34 1.49
C LEU A 100 9.30 4.76 0.30
N LEU A 101 7.97 4.88 0.31
CA LEU A 101 7.12 4.77 -0.87
C LEU A 101 6.85 6.19 -1.39
N VAL A 102 7.41 6.52 -2.55
CA VAL A 102 7.26 7.85 -3.15
C VAL A 102 5.90 7.94 -3.85
N LEU A 103 4.96 8.60 -3.19
CA LEU A 103 3.60 8.84 -3.67
C LEU A 103 3.60 9.98 -4.71
N PRO A 104 2.60 10.02 -5.63
CA PRO A 104 2.52 11.02 -6.69
C PRO A 104 2.54 12.47 -6.18
N PRO A 105 3.08 13.42 -6.98
CA PRO A 105 2.95 14.83 -6.69
C PRO A 105 1.48 15.29 -6.70
N TYR A 106 1.17 16.34 -5.92
CA TYR A 106 -0.19 16.83 -5.76
C TYR A 106 -0.66 17.62 -7.00
N LEU A 107 -1.77 17.18 -7.59
CA LEU A 107 -2.54 17.81 -8.68
C LEU A 107 -1.81 18.08 -10.00
N VAL A 108 -0.51 18.33 -10.02
CA VAL A 108 0.20 18.73 -11.24
C VAL A 108 0.77 17.52 -11.96
N GLY A 109 0.45 17.41 -13.26
CA GLY A 109 1.18 16.54 -14.18
C GLY A 109 2.51 17.18 -14.54
N GLY A 110 3.60 16.43 -14.40
CA GLY A 110 4.94 16.87 -14.78
C GLY A 110 5.42 16.21 -16.06
N THR A 111 6.44 16.81 -16.69
CA THR A 111 7.24 16.11 -17.70
C THR A 111 8.02 14.96 -17.06
N GLN A 112 8.53 14.02 -17.86
CA GLN A 112 9.37 12.94 -17.34
C GLN A 112 10.60 13.47 -16.60
N ALA A 113 11.24 14.55 -17.08
CA ALA A 113 12.33 15.21 -16.38
C ALA A 113 11.91 15.78 -15.01
N GLY A 114 10.71 16.34 -14.92
CA GLY A 114 10.14 16.84 -13.66
C GLY A 114 9.84 15.70 -12.67
N LEU A 115 9.33 14.57 -13.15
CA LEU A 115 9.10 13.39 -12.33
C LEU A 115 10.41 12.77 -11.80
N ILE A 116 11.45 12.72 -12.65
CA ILE A 116 12.81 12.31 -12.22
C ILE A 116 13.29 13.23 -11.10
N ALA A 117 13.24 14.56 -11.32
CA ALA A 117 13.71 15.53 -10.34
C ALA A 117 12.93 15.44 -9.01
N TYR A 118 11.62 15.16 -9.06
CA TYR A 118 10.80 14.95 -7.86
C TYR A 118 11.27 13.74 -7.05
N VAL A 119 11.47 12.58 -7.70
CA VAL A 119 11.96 11.37 -7.04
C VAL A 119 13.39 11.57 -6.49
N GLU A 120 14.29 12.15 -7.28
CA GLU A 120 15.69 12.39 -6.90
C GLU A 120 15.81 13.34 -5.70
N GLN A 121 14.98 14.40 -5.63
CA GLN A 121 14.96 15.32 -4.47
C GLN A 121 14.48 14.62 -3.20
N ILE A 122 13.44 13.77 -3.29
CA ILE A 122 12.96 12.98 -2.14
C ILE A 122 14.03 11.98 -1.71
N ALA A 123 14.65 11.26 -2.65
CA ALA A 123 15.74 10.32 -2.36
C ALA A 123 16.99 11.00 -1.78
N ALA A 124 17.23 12.27 -2.11
CA ALA A 124 18.33 13.05 -1.54
C ALA A 124 18.03 13.62 -0.14
N ALA A 125 16.76 13.66 0.28
CA ALA A 125 16.35 14.25 1.55
C ALA A 125 16.73 13.39 2.78
N SER A 126 17.01 12.10 2.60
CA SER A 126 17.43 11.15 3.64
C SER A 126 18.30 10.05 3.04
N ASP A 127 18.85 9.17 3.88
CA ASP A 127 19.60 7.99 3.43
C ASP A 127 18.71 6.78 3.14
N LEU A 128 17.40 6.92 3.31
CA LEU A 128 16.46 5.84 3.07
C LEU A 128 16.36 5.47 1.58
N PRO A 129 16.32 4.17 1.25
CA PRO A 129 15.97 3.72 -0.09
C PRO A 129 14.50 4.04 -0.42
N VAL A 130 14.21 4.22 -1.71
CA VAL A 130 12.90 4.64 -2.18
C VAL A 130 12.28 3.64 -3.16
N ILE A 131 10.99 3.41 -3.03
CA ILE A 131 10.15 2.68 -3.97
C ILE A 131 9.31 3.71 -4.72
N VAL A 132 9.37 3.71 -6.04
CA VAL A 132 8.64 4.66 -6.89
C VAL A 132 7.22 4.14 -7.16
N TYR A 133 6.20 4.97 -6.95
CA TYR A 133 4.81 4.58 -7.18
C TYR A 133 4.27 5.17 -8.50
N HIS A 134 4.05 4.32 -9.47
CA HIS A 134 3.49 4.62 -10.78
C HIS A 134 1.97 4.71 -10.71
N ARG A 135 1.43 5.91 -10.49
CA ARG A 135 -0.02 6.12 -10.31
C ARG A 135 -0.42 7.58 -10.53
N GLY A 136 -1.63 7.80 -11.05
CA GLY A 136 -2.22 9.15 -11.14
C GLY A 136 -1.34 10.10 -11.94
N THR A 137 -0.88 11.20 -11.32
CA THR A 137 -0.01 12.22 -11.92
C THR A 137 1.45 11.77 -12.08
N ALA A 138 1.86 10.67 -11.44
CA ALA A 138 3.20 10.10 -11.54
C ALA A 138 3.22 8.87 -12.45
N GLN A 139 3.10 9.09 -13.77
CA GLN A 139 3.21 8.03 -14.76
C GLN A 139 4.59 8.11 -15.43
N TYR A 140 5.44 7.13 -15.11
CA TYR A 140 6.82 7.07 -15.57
C TYR A 140 6.90 6.30 -16.89
N SER A 141 7.63 6.82 -17.86
CA SER A 141 7.97 6.07 -19.08
C SER A 141 9.00 4.97 -18.77
N VAL A 142 9.12 4.01 -19.68
CA VAL A 142 10.13 2.94 -19.61
C VAL A 142 11.53 3.51 -19.45
N GLU A 143 11.88 4.52 -20.26
CA GLU A 143 13.20 5.16 -20.21
C GLU A 143 13.43 5.92 -18.90
N THR A 144 12.37 6.56 -18.36
CA THR A 144 12.43 7.23 -17.06
C THR A 144 12.71 6.24 -15.94
N MET A 145 12.05 5.09 -15.95
CA MET A 145 12.30 4.07 -14.92
C MET A 145 13.66 3.42 -15.07
N ARG A 146 14.16 3.18 -16.30
CA ARG A 146 15.52 2.72 -16.53
C ARG A 146 16.54 3.69 -15.91
N ARG A 147 16.39 5.00 -16.17
CA ARG A 147 17.25 6.04 -15.59
C ARG A 147 17.14 6.13 -14.06
N LEU A 148 15.93 6.07 -13.51
CA LEU A 148 15.76 6.09 -12.05
C LEU A 148 16.40 4.87 -11.38
N ALA A 149 16.38 3.70 -12.02
CA ALA A 149 17.03 2.50 -11.52
C ALA A 149 18.57 2.59 -11.48
N GLU A 150 19.19 3.53 -12.20
CA GLU A 150 20.63 3.85 -12.08
C GLU A 150 20.99 4.49 -10.72
N ASN A 151 20.01 5.11 -10.04
CA ASN A 151 20.20 5.63 -8.69
C ASN A 151 20.12 4.48 -7.67
N PRO A 152 21.19 4.18 -6.92
CA PRO A 152 21.21 3.04 -5.98
C PRO A 152 20.17 3.17 -4.84
N LYS A 153 19.70 4.39 -4.54
CA LYS A 153 18.62 4.59 -3.57
C LYS A 153 17.24 4.22 -4.12
N VAL A 154 17.04 4.15 -5.44
CA VAL A 154 15.78 3.69 -6.04
C VAL A 154 15.84 2.16 -6.10
N VAL A 155 15.09 1.50 -5.25
CA VAL A 155 15.16 0.04 -5.03
C VAL A 155 13.88 -0.69 -5.42
N GLY A 156 12.88 0.02 -5.92
CA GLY A 156 11.64 -0.66 -6.32
C GLY A 156 10.69 0.23 -7.13
N PHE A 157 9.79 -0.46 -7.80
CA PHE A 157 8.72 0.11 -8.60
C PHE A 157 7.38 -0.53 -8.22
N LYS A 158 6.39 0.29 -7.90
CA LYS A 158 5.03 -0.13 -7.59
C LYS A 158 4.11 0.35 -8.70
N ASP A 159 3.44 -0.56 -9.40
CA ASP A 159 2.43 -0.16 -10.39
C ASP A 159 1.04 -0.04 -9.76
N GLY A 160 0.38 1.08 -10.03
CA GLY A 160 -1.01 1.35 -9.64
C GLY A 160 -1.87 1.79 -10.81
N THR A 161 -1.42 1.58 -12.05
CA THR A 161 -2.16 1.92 -13.28
C THR A 161 -2.90 0.73 -13.87
N GLY A 162 -2.33 -0.47 -13.76
CA GLY A 162 -2.88 -1.68 -14.37
C GLY A 162 -2.48 -1.89 -15.82
N ASP A 163 -1.59 -1.07 -16.36
CA ASP A 163 -1.03 -1.27 -17.70
C ASP A 163 0.05 -2.35 -17.67
N ILE A 164 -0.39 -3.60 -17.89
CA ILE A 164 0.48 -4.78 -17.91
C ILE A 164 1.58 -4.66 -18.97
N GLY A 165 1.26 -4.09 -20.14
CA GLY A 165 2.22 -3.94 -21.24
C GLY A 165 3.36 -3.00 -20.86
N THR A 166 3.03 -1.79 -20.41
CA THR A 166 4.03 -0.82 -19.94
C THR A 166 4.80 -1.35 -18.73
N THR A 167 4.13 -2.00 -17.78
CA THR A 167 4.79 -2.57 -16.61
C THR A 167 5.81 -3.64 -17.02
N GLN A 168 5.47 -4.53 -17.95
CA GLN A 168 6.41 -5.55 -18.45
C GLN A 168 7.64 -4.93 -19.11
N LEU A 169 7.45 -3.88 -19.91
CA LEU A 169 8.56 -3.16 -20.54
C LEU A 169 9.47 -2.49 -19.49
N ILE A 170 8.90 -1.93 -18.42
CA ILE A 170 9.65 -1.35 -17.30
C ILE A 170 10.46 -2.44 -16.59
N VAL A 171 9.86 -3.59 -16.26
CA VAL A 171 10.58 -4.73 -15.64
C VAL A 171 11.78 -5.13 -16.48
N ARG A 172 11.60 -5.23 -17.80
CA ARG A 172 12.69 -5.60 -18.73
C ARG A 172 13.79 -4.54 -18.79
N ALA A 173 13.42 -3.26 -18.91
CA ALA A 173 14.37 -2.16 -18.99
C ALA A 173 15.19 -1.99 -17.68
N VAL A 174 14.59 -2.22 -16.52
CA VAL A 174 15.32 -2.22 -15.24
C VAL A 174 16.25 -3.41 -15.15
N ALA A 175 15.84 -4.61 -15.56
CA ALA A 175 16.70 -5.80 -15.58
C ALA A 175 17.96 -5.59 -16.47
N GLU A 176 17.84 -4.87 -17.58
CA GLU A 176 18.97 -4.52 -18.48
C GLU A 176 20.01 -3.61 -17.79
N THR A 177 19.67 -2.94 -16.69
CA THR A 177 20.64 -2.16 -15.88
C THR A 177 21.49 -3.02 -14.94
N GLY A 178 21.22 -4.33 -14.86
CA GLY A 178 21.91 -5.25 -13.96
C GLY A 178 21.47 -5.17 -12.49
N ARG A 179 20.30 -4.55 -12.21
CA ARG A 179 19.74 -4.39 -10.87
C ARG A 179 18.89 -5.62 -10.47
N ASP A 180 19.56 -6.67 -10.00
CA ASP A 180 18.91 -7.90 -9.49
C ASP A 180 18.22 -7.69 -8.12
N ASP A 181 18.59 -6.60 -7.42
CA ASP A 181 18.04 -6.21 -6.11
C ASP A 181 16.78 -5.36 -6.20
N PHE A 182 16.27 -5.07 -7.41
CA PHE A 182 15.15 -4.19 -7.64
C PHE A 182 13.80 -4.90 -7.47
N ALA A 183 12.95 -4.38 -6.58
CA ALA A 183 11.67 -4.99 -6.25
C ALA A 183 10.51 -4.43 -7.09
N PHE A 184 9.63 -5.31 -7.57
CA PHE A 184 8.45 -4.93 -8.34
C PHE A 184 7.17 -5.33 -7.61
N PHE A 185 6.21 -4.39 -7.54
CA PHE A 185 5.00 -4.53 -6.77
C PHE A 185 3.75 -4.23 -7.60
N ASN A 186 2.75 -5.08 -7.51
CA ASN A 186 1.39 -4.76 -7.93
C ASN A 186 0.73 -3.88 -6.84
N GLY A 187 0.42 -2.65 -7.20
CA GLY A 187 -0.13 -1.60 -6.33
C GLY A 187 -1.57 -1.22 -6.62
N LEU A 188 -2.32 -2.05 -7.33
CA LEU A 188 -3.72 -1.80 -7.61
C LEU A 188 -4.56 -1.88 -6.33
N LEU A 189 -5.74 -1.24 -6.33
CA LEU A 189 -6.63 -1.15 -5.15
C LEU A 189 -7.04 -2.51 -4.59
N THR A 190 -7.19 -3.51 -5.46
CA THR A 190 -7.38 -4.92 -5.11
C THR A 190 -6.45 -5.70 -6.02
N ALA A 191 -5.18 -5.73 -5.63
CA ALA A 191 -4.12 -6.32 -6.43
C ALA A 191 -4.36 -7.81 -6.70
N GLU A 192 -5.07 -8.49 -5.81
CA GLU A 192 -5.43 -9.90 -5.90
C GLU A 192 -6.13 -10.24 -7.22
N LEU A 193 -6.97 -9.34 -7.75
CA LEU A 193 -7.68 -9.56 -9.02
C LEU A 193 -6.74 -9.76 -10.22
N THR A 194 -5.56 -9.16 -10.17
CA THR A 194 -4.61 -9.13 -11.29
C THR A 194 -3.28 -9.83 -10.97
N GLN A 195 -3.06 -10.27 -9.73
CA GLN A 195 -1.76 -10.76 -9.28
C GLN A 195 -1.26 -11.96 -10.08
N GLY A 196 -2.14 -12.83 -10.55
CA GLY A 196 -1.74 -13.93 -11.45
C GLY A 196 -1.06 -13.44 -12.73
N ALA A 197 -1.61 -12.38 -13.36
CA ALA A 197 -1.02 -11.78 -14.55
C ALA A 197 0.30 -11.04 -14.24
N TYR A 198 0.36 -10.30 -13.13
CA TYR A 198 1.57 -9.59 -12.69
C TYR A 198 2.72 -10.55 -12.39
N ARG A 199 2.46 -11.70 -11.76
CA ARG A 199 3.48 -12.75 -11.56
C ARG A 199 4.09 -13.19 -12.89
N GLY A 200 3.27 -13.36 -13.92
CA GLY A 200 3.72 -13.80 -15.25
C GLY A 200 4.67 -12.82 -15.94
N ILE A 201 4.66 -11.55 -15.58
CA ILE A 201 5.55 -10.53 -16.14
C ILE A 201 6.71 -10.13 -15.21
N GLY A 202 6.96 -10.91 -14.13
CA GLY A 202 8.07 -10.66 -13.22
C GLY A 202 7.77 -9.72 -12.06
N VAL A 203 6.50 -9.54 -11.69
CA VAL A 203 6.06 -8.73 -10.54
C VAL A 203 5.47 -9.65 -9.46
N PRO A 204 6.28 -10.22 -8.58
CA PRO A 204 5.83 -11.25 -7.63
C PRO A 204 5.14 -10.67 -6.40
N LEU A 205 5.46 -9.43 -6.03
CA LEU A 205 4.96 -8.79 -4.80
C LEU A 205 3.68 -8.00 -5.06
N TYR A 206 2.82 -7.90 -4.04
CA TYR A 206 1.63 -7.08 -4.12
C TYR A 206 1.21 -6.50 -2.76
N SER A 207 0.50 -5.39 -2.81
CA SER A 207 -0.13 -4.78 -1.65
C SER A 207 -1.57 -5.28 -1.50
N SER A 208 -1.95 -5.71 -0.30
CA SER A 208 -3.34 -6.08 0.00
C SER A 208 -3.97 -5.08 0.96
N ALA A 209 -4.98 -4.34 0.47
CA ALA A 209 -5.79 -3.51 1.35
C ALA A 209 -6.70 -4.38 2.23
N ALA A 210 -7.21 -5.49 1.71
CA ALA A 210 -8.06 -6.44 2.44
C ALA A 210 -7.34 -7.05 3.65
N PHE A 211 -6.02 -7.23 3.60
CA PHE A 211 -5.22 -7.74 4.73
C PHE A 211 -5.42 -6.90 6.00
N ALA A 212 -5.60 -5.59 5.88
CA ALA A 212 -5.79 -4.72 7.04
C ALA A 212 -7.04 -5.07 7.86
N MET A 213 -8.12 -5.54 7.22
CA MET A 213 -9.40 -5.87 7.89
C MET A 213 -9.68 -7.37 8.01
N ALA A 214 -9.07 -8.19 7.16
CA ALA A 214 -9.32 -9.63 7.06
C ALA A 214 -8.01 -10.38 6.72
N PRO A 215 -7.02 -10.38 7.63
CA PRO A 215 -5.73 -11.02 7.38
C PRO A 215 -5.85 -12.53 7.19
N ASP A 216 -6.86 -13.17 7.76
CA ASP A 216 -7.20 -14.58 7.57
C ASP A 216 -7.50 -14.90 6.09
N ILE A 217 -8.40 -14.13 5.46
CA ILE A 217 -8.79 -14.30 4.05
C ILE A 217 -7.62 -13.94 3.12
N ALA A 218 -6.94 -12.82 3.38
CA ALA A 218 -5.82 -12.39 2.57
C ALA A 218 -4.67 -13.41 2.61
N ASN A 219 -4.37 -14.00 3.76
CA ASN A 219 -3.40 -15.07 3.89
C ASN A 219 -3.86 -16.38 3.20
N GLY A 220 -5.16 -16.68 3.21
CA GLY A 220 -5.71 -17.79 2.43
C GLY A 220 -5.40 -17.63 0.95
N TYR A 221 -5.70 -16.45 0.40
CA TYR A 221 -5.36 -16.12 -0.99
C TYR A 221 -3.85 -16.19 -1.26
N TYR A 222 -3.02 -15.61 -0.37
CA TYR A 222 -1.57 -15.59 -0.53
C TYR A 222 -0.98 -17.01 -0.54
N ARG A 223 -1.43 -17.89 0.36
CA ARG A 223 -0.99 -19.30 0.39
C ARG A 223 -1.35 -20.02 -0.91
N ALA A 224 -2.58 -19.88 -1.41
CA ALA A 224 -3.01 -20.46 -2.68
C ALA A 224 -2.17 -19.93 -3.85
N TYR A 225 -1.99 -18.60 -3.91
CA TYR A 225 -1.14 -17.94 -4.90
C TYR A 225 0.31 -18.43 -4.87
N ALA A 226 0.93 -18.52 -3.70
CA ALA A 226 2.31 -18.95 -3.53
C ALA A 226 2.50 -20.44 -3.92
N ALA A 227 1.53 -21.27 -3.55
CA ALA A 227 1.52 -22.70 -3.86
C ALA A 227 1.15 -23.01 -5.33
N GLY A 228 0.61 -22.04 -6.08
CA GLY A 228 0.06 -22.28 -7.42
C GLY A 228 -1.26 -23.05 -7.42
N ASP A 229 -1.99 -23.03 -6.30
CA ASP A 229 -3.33 -23.61 -6.17
C ASP A 229 -4.36 -22.66 -6.78
N GLU A 230 -4.60 -22.83 -8.08
CA GLU A 230 -5.49 -21.97 -8.85
C GLU A 230 -6.95 -22.13 -8.42
N ASP A 231 -7.39 -23.32 -8.04
CA ASP A 231 -8.78 -23.57 -7.64
C ASP A 231 -9.11 -22.84 -6.34
N ALA A 232 -8.27 -22.96 -5.31
CA ALA A 232 -8.44 -22.22 -4.06
C ALA A 232 -8.31 -20.70 -4.25
N ARG A 233 -7.36 -20.25 -5.10
CA ARG A 233 -7.19 -18.85 -5.44
C ARG A 233 -8.43 -18.26 -6.13
N LEU A 234 -8.97 -18.96 -7.13
CA LEU A 234 -10.16 -18.53 -7.87
C LEU A 234 -11.42 -18.57 -7.00
N ALA A 235 -11.56 -19.56 -6.12
CA ALA A 235 -12.67 -19.59 -5.15
C ALA A 235 -12.70 -18.32 -4.27
N LEU A 236 -11.56 -17.89 -3.76
CA LEU A 236 -11.45 -16.64 -2.98
C LEU A 236 -11.67 -15.38 -3.84
N LEU A 237 -11.21 -15.37 -5.09
CA LEU A 237 -11.50 -14.27 -6.02
C LEU A 237 -13.01 -14.14 -6.25
N ASP A 238 -13.69 -15.23 -6.52
CA ASP A 238 -15.11 -15.21 -6.85
C ASP A 238 -16.00 -15.00 -5.62
N GLY A 239 -15.69 -15.64 -4.49
CA GLY A 239 -16.53 -15.61 -3.30
C GLY A 239 -16.27 -14.45 -2.35
N PHE A 240 -15.09 -13.81 -2.41
CA PHE A 240 -14.74 -12.68 -1.55
C PHE A 240 -14.33 -11.42 -2.33
N TYR A 241 -13.28 -11.48 -3.15
CA TYR A 241 -12.71 -10.25 -3.74
C TYR A 241 -13.64 -9.60 -4.77
N ARG A 242 -14.31 -10.35 -5.61
CA ARG A 242 -15.29 -9.81 -6.57
C ARG A 242 -16.46 -9.10 -5.89
N PRO A 243 -17.17 -9.71 -4.92
CA PRO A 243 -18.19 -9.01 -4.14
C PRO A 243 -17.69 -7.77 -3.40
N LEU A 244 -16.48 -7.84 -2.82
CA LEU A 244 -15.85 -6.70 -2.15
C LEU A 244 -15.59 -5.55 -3.11
N VAL A 245 -15.08 -5.84 -4.31
CA VAL A 245 -14.83 -4.84 -5.36
C VAL A 245 -16.14 -4.23 -5.86
N ALA A 246 -17.18 -5.04 -6.06
CA ALA A 246 -18.48 -4.54 -6.46
C ALA A 246 -19.06 -3.54 -5.43
N LEU A 247 -18.93 -3.84 -4.14
CA LEU A 247 -19.32 -2.91 -3.07
C LEU A 247 -18.43 -1.67 -3.02
N ARG A 248 -17.11 -1.83 -3.18
CA ARG A 248 -16.14 -0.73 -3.18
C ARG A 248 -16.42 0.28 -4.29
N ASP A 249 -16.77 -0.19 -5.48
CA ASP A 249 -16.90 0.65 -6.66
C ASP A 249 -18.25 1.40 -6.71
N GLU A 250 -19.16 1.17 -5.75
CA GLU A 250 -20.41 1.94 -5.61
C GLU A 250 -20.15 3.40 -5.19
N THR A 251 -19.07 3.66 -4.47
CA THR A 251 -18.77 5.00 -3.94
C THR A 251 -17.28 5.33 -4.06
N PRO A 252 -16.92 6.48 -4.65
CA PRO A 252 -15.52 6.93 -4.67
C PRO A 252 -14.92 6.98 -3.26
N GLY A 253 -13.70 6.45 -3.10
CA GLY A 253 -13.01 6.43 -1.80
C GLY A 253 -13.25 5.20 -0.93
N PHE A 254 -14.19 4.33 -1.25
CA PHE A 254 -14.50 3.13 -0.48
C PHE A 254 -13.35 2.12 -0.39
N GLY A 255 -12.30 2.29 -1.16
CA GLY A 255 -11.04 1.53 -0.97
C GLY A 255 -10.40 1.70 0.41
N VAL A 256 -10.73 2.77 1.14
CA VAL A 256 -10.31 3.00 2.54
C VAL A 256 -11.47 2.83 3.51
N SER A 257 -12.62 3.43 3.19
CA SER A 257 -13.79 3.45 4.08
C SER A 257 -14.29 2.05 4.42
N LEU A 258 -14.32 1.13 3.44
CA LEU A 258 -14.70 -0.27 3.69
C LEU A 258 -13.69 -1.01 4.57
N ILE A 259 -12.40 -0.70 4.46
CA ILE A 259 -11.39 -1.32 5.32
C ILE A 259 -11.61 -0.90 6.78
N LYS A 260 -11.83 0.38 7.05
CA LYS A 260 -12.18 0.86 8.41
C LYS A 260 -13.50 0.26 8.90
N ALA A 261 -14.52 0.16 8.05
CA ALA A 261 -15.78 -0.49 8.40
C ALA A 261 -15.57 -1.97 8.77
N GLY A 262 -14.77 -2.71 8.00
CA GLY A 262 -14.43 -4.10 8.31
C GLY A 262 -13.70 -4.27 9.64
N LEU A 263 -12.81 -3.34 9.98
CA LEU A 263 -12.16 -3.31 11.30
C LEU A 263 -13.17 -3.02 12.43
N ARG A 264 -14.09 -2.06 12.24
CA ARG A 264 -15.16 -1.80 13.22
C ARG A 264 -16.06 -3.03 13.42
N LEU A 265 -16.41 -3.74 12.34
CA LEU A 265 -17.17 -4.99 12.40
C LEU A 265 -16.43 -6.11 13.16
N SER A 266 -15.10 -6.08 13.16
CA SER A 266 -14.27 -7.01 13.95
C SER A 266 -14.01 -6.55 15.39
N GLY A 267 -14.60 -5.41 15.81
CA GLY A 267 -14.48 -4.87 17.16
C GLY A 267 -13.35 -3.87 17.37
N LEU A 268 -12.60 -3.49 16.33
CA LEU A 268 -11.54 -2.50 16.43
C LEU A 268 -12.09 -1.09 16.11
N ALA A 269 -12.19 -0.22 17.11
CA ALA A 269 -12.84 1.09 17.02
C ALA A 269 -11.98 2.15 16.31
N VAL A 270 -11.56 1.91 15.06
CA VAL A 270 -10.64 2.77 14.28
C VAL A 270 -11.20 4.14 13.90
N GLY A 271 -12.42 4.47 14.30
CA GLY A 271 -13.08 5.73 13.96
C GLY A 271 -13.55 5.80 12.51
N SER A 272 -13.96 6.99 12.10
CA SER A 272 -14.40 7.34 10.76
C SER A 272 -13.21 7.69 9.86
N VAL A 273 -13.44 7.77 8.54
CA VAL A 273 -12.49 8.36 7.61
C VAL A 273 -12.50 9.88 7.71
N ARG A 274 -11.40 10.53 7.33
CA ARG A 274 -11.36 12.00 7.17
C ARG A 274 -11.90 12.42 5.80
N ALA A 275 -12.48 13.61 5.73
CA ALA A 275 -12.87 14.22 4.46
C ALA A 275 -11.68 14.29 3.48
N PRO A 276 -11.92 14.13 2.17
CA PRO A 276 -13.22 14.08 1.48
C PRO A 276 -13.88 12.68 1.45
N LEU A 277 -13.29 11.67 2.10
CA LEU A 277 -13.89 10.35 2.17
C LEU A 277 -15.15 10.35 3.05
N VAL A 278 -16.01 9.35 2.84
CA VAL A 278 -17.22 9.14 3.64
C VAL A 278 -17.28 7.71 4.14
N ASP A 279 -17.89 7.49 5.29
CA ASP A 279 -18.15 6.15 5.79
C ASP A 279 -19.27 5.46 5.00
N PRO A 280 -19.27 4.12 4.92
CA PRO A 280 -20.39 3.36 4.37
C PRO A 280 -21.67 3.56 5.17
N THR A 281 -22.81 3.46 4.47
CA THR A 281 -24.13 3.41 5.12
C THR A 281 -24.29 2.10 5.90
N PRO A 282 -25.21 2.04 6.88
CA PRO A 282 -25.50 0.79 7.60
C PRO A 282 -25.85 -0.40 6.70
N ALA A 283 -26.53 -0.15 5.57
CA ALA A 283 -26.85 -1.19 4.60
C ALA A 283 -25.61 -1.72 3.86
N GLN A 284 -24.64 -0.84 3.57
CA GLN A 284 -23.38 -1.23 2.96
C GLN A 284 -22.45 -1.95 3.98
N GLU A 285 -22.46 -1.55 5.25
CA GLU A 285 -21.76 -2.27 6.31
C GLU A 285 -22.34 -3.68 6.53
N ALA A 286 -23.68 -3.84 6.49
CA ALA A 286 -24.31 -5.16 6.55
C ALA A 286 -23.87 -6.06 5.37
N ARG A 287 -23.84 -5.53 4.15
CA ARG A 287 -23.32 -6.26 2.98
C ARG A 287 -21.84 -6.62 3.12
N LEU A 288 -21.03 -5.71 3.66
CA LEU A 288 -19.62 -6.00 3.95
C LEU A 288 -19.46 -7.15 4.95
N ALA A 289 -20.31 -7.19 5.99
CA ALA A 289 -20.30 -8.27 6.97
C ALA A 289 -20.63 -9.64 6.32
N GLU A 290 -21.61 -9.68 5.40
CA GLU A 290 -21.94 -10.88 4.63
C GLU A 290 -20.77 -11.32 3.73
N ILE A 291 -20.11 -10.37 3.04
CA ILE A 291 -18.95 -10.65 2.19
C ILE A 291 -17.79 -11.23 3.02
N LEU A 292 -17.50 -10.65 4.19
CA LEU A 292 -16.46 -11.14 5.10
C LEU A 292 -16.79 -12.55 5.61
N ALA A 293 -18.06 -12.82 5.98
CA ALA A 293 -18.50 -14.14 6.40
C ALA A 293 -18.38 -15.19 5.29
N ALA A 294 -18.78 -14.84 4.07
CA ALA A 294 -18.64 -15.71 2.89
C ALA A 294 -17.17 -16.01 2.58
N GLY A 295 -16.28 -15.00 2.65
CA GLY A 295 -14.85 -15.18 2.45
C GLY A 295 -14.22 -16.13 3.48
N ARG A 296 -14.60 -16.02 4.76
CA ARG A 296 -14.12 -16.92 5.83
C ARG A 296 -14.61 -18.36 5.65
N ALA A 297 -15.79 -18.55 5.10
CA ALA A 297 -16.34 -19.89 4.82
C ALA A 297 -15.58 -20.65 3.71
N LEU A 298 -14.68 -19.97 2.99
CA LEU A 298 -13.84 -20.56 1.94
C LEU A 298 -12.45 -21.00 2.44
N LEU A 299 -12.11 -20.72 3.72
CA LEU A 299 -10.81 -21.07 4.31
C LEU A 299 -10.81 -22.48 4.88
#